data_47af432c4ff6518b007ca02699a1ef6b
#
_entry.id   47af432c4ff6518b007ca02699a1ef6b
#
_cell.length_a   1.000
_cell.length_b   1.000
_cell.length_c   1.000
_cell.angle_alpha   90.00
_cell.angle_beta   90.00
_cell.angle_gamma   90.00
#
_symmetry.space_group_name_H-M   'P 1'
#
loop_
_entity.id
_entity.type
_entity.pdbx_description
1 polymer ?
#
loop_
_entity_poly.entity_id
_entity_poly.type
_entity_poly.pdbx_seq_one_letter_code
_entity_poly.pdbx_strand_id
1 'polypeptide(L)'
;MNKTVYTYDVWDTILKRHCLPSYTLEVSLYWLLLYLGKPEKHKDVYKKVKALESDFFNRKEEYFIEELIVGILIENNLMNGFCNNSVTAAWEQIYYFVERNCTYKNKEVIELIGSDYGDKLFISDFYTDSSFIKKLLHHHQVSVLDGVTSAEYGVSKHMGSLYEKIELLKQRKWIHTGDNELADIKMAKRAGAQVRLIKSKKKKINKLKIKNDYERLAFIILSFSLFILKTSRKKKCNKIYFFTREGVFFKKNFDLLLNQIPNIFPSITTEILPISRVASLALKFNESDEFLGFNDALTQYGYGVSTFLSFFHLDDCYSELTTKYHDVNDLLSHRNDPLVKQLIKSIEDKKKRTENFLTSIEFDSEPSIIVDIGWRGSIQDNLMSRKNNYIQHGCYLGLFDFYPGQSGQNKSSVIFDNNRFRQKWTMKGVAFMETVFNALDGSVVDYVNNKPKRKENYAEIENSKHLIVMQDAI
;
A
#
# COMPACT_ATOMS: atom_id res chain seq x y z
N MET A 1 -46.68 30.84 9.42
CA MET A 1 -46.88 29.69 8.46
C MET A 1 -45.76 28.67 8.71
N ASN A 2 -46.11 27.45 9.03
CA ASN A 2 -45.13 26.39 9.20
C ASN A 2 -44.46 26.12 7.85
N LYS A 3 -43.12 26.33 7.75
CA LYS A 3 -42.35 26.04 6.54
C LYS A 3 -42.46 24.56 6.17
N THR A 4 -42.54 24.25 4.89
CA THR A 4 -42.49 22.88 4.39
C THR A 4 -41.16 22.25 4.75
N VAL A 5 -41.16 20.96 5.17
CA VAL A 5 -39.94 20.18 5.38
C VAL A 5 -39.65 19.37 4.14
N TYR A 6 -38.43 19.42 3.65
CA TYR A 6 -37.94 18.60 2.54
C TYR A 6 -37.03 17.52 3.07
N THR A 7 -37.35 16.28 2.76
CA THR A 7 -36.54 15.15 3.18
C THR A 7 -36.01 14.40 1.96
N TYR A 8 -34.79 13.88 2.07
CA TYR A 8 -34.11 13.22 0.97
C TYR A 8 -33.53 11.90 1.45
N ASP A 9 -33.70 10.85 0.66
CA ASP A 9 -32.88 9.68 0.80
C ASP A 9 -31.42 9.97 0.38
N VAL A 10 -30.48 9.20 0.87
CA VAL A 10 -29.03 9.43 0.62
C VAL A 10 -28.54 8.58 -0.53
N TRP A 11 -28.67 7.26 -0.41
CA TRP A 11 -28.04 6.33 -1.34
C TRP A 11 -28.85 6.18 -2.62
N ASP A 12 -28.15 6.22 -3.78
CA ASP A 12 -28.75 6.27 -5.12
C ASP A 12 -29.65 7.48 -5.36
N THR A 13 -29.88 8.33 -4.35
CA THR A 13 -30.60 9.60 -4.41
C THR A 13 -29.65 10.79 -4.38
N ILE A 14 -29.17 11.25 -3.21
CA ILE A 14 -28.18 12.37 -3.12
C ILE A 14 -26.81 11.92 -3.59
N LEU A 15 -26.37 10.77 -3.11
CA LEU A 15 -25.07 10.17 -3.45
C LEU A 15 -25.26 8.88 -4.23
N LYS A 16 -24.47 8.74 -5.29
CA LYS A 16 -24.38 7.53 -6.11
C LYS A 16 -23.02 6.89 -5.94
N ARG A 17 -22.92 5.57 -6.14
CA ARG A 17 -21.65 4.83 -6.10
C ARG A 17 -21.14 4.47 -7.49
N HIS A 18 -19.81 4.40 -7.60
CA HIS A 18 -19.12 3.85 -8.78
C HIS A 18 -19.06 2.32 -8.75
N CYS A 19 -19.28 1.71 -7.59
CA CYS A 19 -19.18 0.28 -7.32
C CYS A 19 -20.39 -0.25 -6.53
N LEU A 20 -20.46 -1.55 -6.31
CA LEU A 20 -21.51 -2.16 -5.47
C LEU A 20 -21.28 -1.80 -4.00
N PRO A 21 -22.33 -1.61 -3.19
CA PRO A 21 -22.22 -1.40 -1.73
C PRO A 21 -21.46 -2.53 -1.02
N SER A 22 -21.64 -3.78 -1.48
CA SER A 22 -20.89 -4.93 -0.96
C SER A 22 -19.39 -4.83 -1.15
N TYR A 23 -18.95 -4.15 -2.23
CA TYR A 23 -17.53 -3.95 -2.51
C TYR A 23 -16.89 -2.94 -1.55
N THR A 24 -17.57 -1.84 -1.21
CA THR A 24 -17.04 -0.88 -0.24
C THR A 24 -16.85 -1.52 1.12
N LEU A 25 -17.78 -2.34 1.56
CA LEU A 25 -17.71 -3.10 2.80
C LEU A 25 -16.53 -4.10 2.77
N GLU A 26 -16.42 -4.90 1.70
CA GLU A 26 -15.35 -5.91 1.56
C GLU A 26 -13.96 -5.27 1.57
N VAL A 27 -13.78 -4.19 0.82
CA VAL A 27 -12.51 -3.44 0.76
C VAL A 27 -12.18 -2.82 2.13
N SER A 28 -13.15 -2.26 2.82
CA SER A 28 -12.94 -1.67 4.15
C SER A 28 -12.55 -2.73 5.18
N LEU A 29 -13.16 -3.90 5.14
CA LEU A 29 -12.76 -5.03 5.98
C LEU A 29 -11.34 -5.52 5.69
N TYR A 30 -10.95 -5.55 4.41
CA TYR A 30 -9.57 -5.89 4.05
C TYR A 30 -8.57 -4.90 4.66
N TRP A 31 -8.84 -3.59 4.57
CA TRP A 31 -8.00 -2.55 5.16
C TRP A 31 -7.94 -2.63 6.69
N LEU A 32 -9.08 -2.87 7.34
CA LEU A 32 -9.12 -3.06 8.79
C LEU A 32 -8.29 -4.27 9.22
N LEU A 33 -8.43 -5.39 8.55
CA LEU A 33 -7.67 -6.59 8.87
C LEU A 33 -6.18 -6.44 8.51
N LEU A 34 -5.85 -5.62 7.53
CA LEU A 34 -4.47 -5.22 7.24
C LEU A 34 -3.89 -4.39 8.39
N TYR A 35 -4.65 -3.43 8.91
CA TYR A 35 -4.29 -2.66 10.12
C TYR A 35 -4.02 -3.58 11.31
N LEU A 36 -4.86 -4.59 11.53
CA LEU A 36 -4.73 -5.59 12.59
C LEU A 36 -3.63 -6.65 12.32
N GLY A 37 -2.99 -6.63 11.16
CA GLY A 37 -1.97 -7.60 10.75
C GLY A 37 -2.51 -8.98 10.35
N LYS A 38 -3.80 -9.09 10.01
CA LYS A 38 -4.52 -10.33 9.68
C LYS A 38 -5.25 -10.28 8.32
N PRO A 39 -4.66 -9.71 7.24
CA PRO A 39 -5.37 -9.49 5.97
C PRO A 39 -5.85 -10.77 5.29
N GLU A 40 -5.24 -11.92 5.59
CA GLU A 40 -5.65 -13.23 5.06
C GLU A 40 -7.03 -13.68 5.56
N LYS A 41 -7.52 -13.10 6.66
CA LYS A 41 -8.82 -13.44 7.26
C LYS A 41 -9.99 -12.66 6.67
N HIS A 42 -9.76 -11.72 5.74
CA HIS A 42 -10.81 -10.80 5.27
C HIS A 42 -12.02 -11.51 4.66
N LYS A 43 -11.82 -12.58 3.87
CA LYS A 43 -12.92 -13.30 3.26
C LYS A 43 -13.79 -14.04 4.28
N ASP A 44 -13.17 -14.59 5.32
CA ASP A 44 -13.90 -15.30 6.39
C ASP A 44 -14.72 -14.31 7.22
N VAL A 45 -14.11 -13.17 7.59
CA VAL A 45 -14.81 -12.09 8.31
C VAL A 45 -15.93 -11.51 7.46
N TYR A 46 -15.69 -11.23 6.18
CA TYR A 46 -16.72 -10.73 5.27
C TYR A 46 -17.92 -11.66 5.16
N LYS A 47 -17.71 -12.98 5.03
CA LYS A 47 -18.80 -13.96 5.00
C LYS A 47 -19.62 -13.94 6.29
N LYS A 48 -18.98 -13.81 7.46
CA LYS A 48 -19.67 -13.71 8.76
C LYS A 48 -20.49 -12.43 8.86
N VAL A 49 -19.92 -11.28 8.45
CA VAL A 49 -20.66 -10.02 8.38
C VAL A 49 -21.92 -10.18 7.52
N LYS A 50 -21.78 -10.74 6.32
CA LYS A 50 -22.93 -10.93 5.41
C LYS A 50 -23.99 -11.89 5.94
N ALA A 51 -23.59 -12.92 6.66
CA ALA A 51 -24.53 -13.84 7.32
C ALA A 51 -25.33 -13.13 8.42
N LEU A 52 -24.66 -12.35 9.27
CA LEU A 52 -25.32 -11.60 10.34
C LEU A 52 -26.19 -10.46 9.79
N GLU A 53 -25.76 -9.75 8.74
CA GLU A 53 -26.60 -8.76 8.06
C GLU A 53 -27.93 -9.39 7.57
N SER A 54 -27.85 -10.59 6.97
CA SER A 54 -29.03 -11.32 6.51
C SER A 54 -29.94 -11.72 7.69
N ASP A 55 -29.37 -12.09 8.82
CA ASP A 55 -30.09 -12.48 10.01
C ASP A 55 -30.80 -11.27 10.65
N PHE A 56 -30.13 -10.13 10.81
CA PHE A 56 -30.74 -8.87 11.25
C PHE A 56 -31.89 -8.44 10.32
N PHE A 57 -31.69 -8.52 9.02
CA PHE A 57 -32.75 -8.22 8.05
C PHE A 57 -33.96 -9.11 8.22
N ASN A 58 -33.78 -10.43 8.41
CA ASN A 58 -34.85 -11.36 8.61
C ASN A 58 -35.64 -11.11 9.94
N ARG A 59 -34.91 -10.68 10.99
CA ARG A 59 -35.49 -10.32 12.28
C ARG A 59 -36.07 -8.91 12.31
N LYS A 60 -35.85 -8.10 11.25
CA LYS A 60 -36.24 -6.69 11.13
C LYS A 60 -35.60 -5.82 12.22
N GLU A 61 -34.35 -6.13 12.55
CA GLU A 61 -33.53 -5.42 13.53
C GLU A 61 -32.56 -4.52 12.84
N GLU A 62 -32.38 -3.32 13.37
CA GLU A 62 -31.30 -2.38 12.92
C GLU A 62 -30.06 -2.60 13.80
N TYR A 63 -28.91 -2.26 13.25
CA TYR A 63 -27.61 -2.46 13.91
C TYR A 63 -26.61 -1.40 13.49
N PHE A 64 -25.56 -1.23 14.31
CA PHE A 64 -24.37 -0.47 13.91
C PHE A 64 -23.31 -1.41 13.36
N ILE A 65 -22.81 -1.11 12.16
CA ILE A 65 -21.86 -2.00 11.46
C ILE A 65 -20.54 -2.13 12.23
N GLU A 66 -20.07 -1.07 12.89
CA GLU A 66 -18.87 -1.08 13.70
C GLU A 66 -18.98 -2.02 14.90
N GLU A 67 -20.12 -2.06 15.58
CA GLU A 67 -20.36 -2.97 16.71
C GLU A 67 -20.35 -4.43 16.25
N LEU A 68 -21.01 -4.69 15.13
CA LEU A 68 -21.06 -6.02 14.51
C LEU A 68 -19.67 -6.50 14.12
N ILE A 69 -18.86 -5.63 13.50
CA ILE A 69 -17.49 -5.99 13.09
C ILE A 69 -16.61 -6.23 14.31
N VAL A 70 -16.64 -5.35 15.30
CA VAL A 70 -15.86 -5.51 16.54
C VAL A 70 -16.25 -6.81 17.25
N GLY A 71 -17.54 -7.13 17.34
CA GLY A 71 -18.03 -8.40 17.90
C GLY A 71 -17.43 -9.61 17.18
N ILE A 72 -17.48 -9.64 15.85
CA ILE A 72 -16.88 -10.72 15.04
C ILE A 72 -15.37 -10.83 15.29
N LEU A 73 -14.65 -9.70 15.37
CA LEU A 73 -13.21 -9.69 15.58
C LEU A 73 -12.84 -10.25 16.97
N ILE A 74 -13.60 -9.92 18.00
CA ILE A 74 -13.42 -10.44 19.37
C ILE A 74 -13.64 -11.96 19.38
N GLU A 75 -14.79 -12.43 18.89
CA GLU A 75 -15.15 -13.86 18.85
C GLU A 75 -14.12 -14.73 18.11
N ASN A 76 -13.43 -14.16 17.12
CA ASN A 76 -12.46 -14.87 16.32
C ASN A 76 -10.98 -14.61 16.74
N ASN A 77 -10.75 -13.95 17.88
CA ASN A 77 -9.41 -13.60 18.39
C ASN A 77 -8.56 -12.82 17.38
N LEU A 78 -9.18 -11.90 16.64
CA LEU A 78 -8.50 -11.13 15.59
C LEU A 78 -8.05 -9.73 16.02
N MET A 79 -8.33 -9.33 17.27
CA MET A 79 -8.00 -8.00 17.80
C MET A 79 -6.50 -7.73 17.92
N ASN A 80 -5.67 -8.78 18.00
CA ASN A 80 -4.19 -8.69 18.01
C ASN A 80 -3.62 -7.67 19.05
N GLY A 81 -4.27 -7.56 20.22
CA GLY A 81 -3.88 -6.65 21.31
C GLY A 81 -4.43 -5.22 21.19
N PHE A 82 -5.20 -4.91 20.16
CA PHE A 82 -5.89 -3.63 20.05
C PHE A 82 -7.14 -3.60 20.94
N CYS A 83 -7.45 -2.44 21.53
CA CYS A 83 -8.71 -2.24 22.25
C CYS A 83 -9.87 -1.92 21.29
N ASN A 84 -11.10 -2.14 21.76
CA ASN A 84 -12.31 -1.91 20.95
C ASN A 84 -12.35 -0.49 20.37
N ASN A 85 -12.10 0.54 21.20
CA ASN A 85 -12.16 1.94 20.75
C ASN A 85 -11.18 2.24 19.63
N SER A 86 -9.94 1.68 19.67
CA SER A 86 -8.96 1.89 18.60
C SER A 86 -9.37 1.19 17.31
N VAL A 87 -10.00 0.04 17.40
CA VAL A 87 -10.50 -0.70 16.23
C VAL A 87 -11.73 -0.02 15.63
N THR A 88 -12.65 0.46 16.45
CA THR A 88 -13.81 1.26 16.00
C THR A 88 -13.36 2.53 15.30
N ALA A 89 -12.44 3.30 15.91
CA ALA A 89 -11.90 4.52 15.29
C ALA A 89 -11.17 4.24 13.96
N ALA A 90 -10.41 3.15 13.88
CA ALA A 90 -9.77 2.73 12.64
C ALA A 90 -10.81 2.32 11.58
N TRP A 91 -11.85 1.59 11.97
CA TRP A 91 -12.94 1.22 11.08
C TRP A 91 -13.65 2.45 10.48
N GLU A 92 -14.06 3.40 11.31
CA GLU A 92 -14.71 4.62 10.85
C GLU A 92 -13.88 5.39 9.83
N GLN A 93 -12.57 5.56 10.09
CA GLN A 93 -11.66 6.24 9.17
C GLN A 93 -11.51 5.49 7.85
N ILE A 94 -11.31 4.16 7.91
CA ILE A 94 -11.17 3.31 6.73
C ILE A 94 -12.45 3.33 5.91
N TYR A 95 -13.59 3.13 6.56
CA TYR A 95 -14.88 3.06 5.88
C TYR A 95 -15.23 4.40 5.22
N TYR A 96 -14.99 5.50 5.92
CA TYR A 96 -15.13 6.84 5.35
C TYR A 96 -14.19 7.05 4.15
N PHE A 97 -12.92 6.65 4.26
CA PHE A 97 -11.97 6.73 3.13
C PHE A 97 -12.46 5.97 1.91
N VAL A 98 -12.95 4.74 2.09
CA VAL A 98 -13.44 3.92 0.97
C VAL A 98 -14.71 4.51 0.37
N GLU A 99 -15.69 4.89 1.19
CA GLU A 99 -16.97 5.43 0.69
C GLU A 99 -16.78 6.77 -0.03
N ARG A 100 -15.97 7.70 0.50
CA ARG A 100 -15.74 8.99 -0.15
C ARG A 100 -15.10 8.86 -1.54
N ASN A 101 -14.25 7.83 -1.75
CA ASN A 101 -13.61 7.57 -3.04
C ASN A 101 -14.49 6.75 -3.99
N CYS A 102 -15.49 6.07 -3.47
CA CYS A 102 -16.44 5.26 -4.25
C CYS A 102 -17.73 6.01 -4.60
N THR A 103 -17.97 7.19 -4.02
CA THR A 103 -19.23 7.94 -4.15
C THR A 103 -19.07 9.22 -4.99
N TYR A 104 -20.16 9.71 -5.53
CA TYR A 104 -20.26 10.99 -6.21
C TYR A 104 -21.67 11.56 -6.07
N LYS A 105 -21.80 12.90 -6.13
CA LYS A 105 -23.10 13.59 -6.02
C LYS A 105 -23.98 13.44 -7.26
N ASN A 106 -25.28 13.26 -7.03
CA ASN A 106 -26.28 13.28 -8.08
C ASN A 106 -26.68 14.73 -8.40
N LYS A 107 -26.21 15.26 -9.53
CA LYS A 107 -26.41 16.67 -9.92
C LYS A 107 -27.87 17.09 -9.90
N GLU A 108 -28.77 16.25 -10.43
CA GLU A 108 -30.22 16.51 -10.48
C GLU A 108 -30.81 16.74 -9.08
N VAL A 109 -30.46 15.91 -8.12
CA VAL A 109 -30.95 16.05 -6.73
C VAL A 109 -30.30 17.23 -6.01
N ILE A 110 -29.03 17.54 -6.32
CA ILE A 110 -28.36 18.72 -5.77
C ILE A 110 -29.06 20.02 -6.22
N GLU A 111 -29.47 20.09 -7.49
CA GLU A 111 -30.25 21.23 -8.00
C GLU A 111 -31.63 21.34 -7.31
N LEU A 112 -32.31 20.20 -7.08
CA LEU A 112 -33.55 20.17 -6.28
C LEU A 112 -33.34 20.66 -4.84
N ILE A 113 -32.28 20.21 -4.17
CA ILE A 113 -31.90 20.67 -2.83
C ILE A 113 -31.66 22.19 -2.84
N GLY A 114 -31.05 22.74 -3.89
CA GLY A 114 -30.83 24.16 -4.05
C GLY A 114 -32.12 24.98 -4.24
N SER A 115 -33.10 24.41 -4.94
CA SER A 115 -34.37 25.09 -5.27
C SER A 115 -35.47 24.95 -4.20
N ASP A 116 -35.39 23.98 -3.34
CA ASP A 116 -36.41 23.75 -2.29
C ASP A 116 -36.25 24.77 -1.14
N TYR A 117 -37.33 25.49 -0.81
CA TYR A 117 -37.35 26.53 0.21
C TYR A 117 -38.02 26.04 1.48
N GLY A 118 -37.22 25.60 2.46
CA GLY A 118 -37.69 25.12 3.76
C GLY A 118 -36.61 24.42 4.54
N ASP A 119 -37.01 23.75 5.61
CA ASP A 119 -36.11 22.90 6.39
C ASP A 119 -35.76 21.65 5.58
N LYS A 120 -34.50 21.25 5.59
CA LYS A 120 -33.97 20.15 4.78
C LYS A 120 -33.31 19.11 5.65
N LEU A 121 -33.68 17.83 5.46
CA LEU A 121 -33.16 16.69 6.19
C LEU A 121 -32.84 15.54 5.24
N PHE A 122 -31.82 14.75 5.55
CA PHE A 122 -31.73 13.41 4.98
C PHE A 122 -32.35 12.37 5.90
N ILE A 123 -32.93 11.31 5.33
CA ILE A 123 -33.43 10.13 6.06
C ILE A 123 -32.92 8.89 5.34
N SER A 124 -32.10 8.09 6.01
CA SER A 124 -31.41 6.97 5.37
C SER A 124 -31.57 5.67 6.14
N ASP A 125 -31.94 4.60 5.46
CA ASP A 125 -31.75 3.25 6.00
C ASP A 125 -30.29 2.90 5.85
N PHE A 126 -29.52 3.07 6.94
CA PHE A 126 -28.08 2.85 6.93
C PHE A 126 -27.55 2.49 8.30
N TYR A 127 -26.57 1.63 8.34
CA TYR A 127 -26.01 0.99 9.52
C TYR A 127 -24.88 1.78 10.21
N THR A 128 -24.72 3.07 9.90
CA THR A 128 -23.85 4.00 10.64
C THR A 128 -24.68 5.13 11.25
N ASP A 129 -24.04 5.93 12.07
CA ASP A 129 -24.66 7.17 12.57
C ASP A 129 -24.82 8.24 11.48
N SER A 130 -25.62 9.28 11.78
CA SER A 130 -25.85 10.40 10.87
C SER A 130 -24.60 11.26 10.66
N SER A 131 -23.66 11.28 11.61
CA SER A 131 -22.40 12.05 11.50
C SER A 131 -21.53 11.55 10.36
N PHE A 132 -21.51 10.25 10.11
CA PHE A 132 -20.82 9.64 8.98
C PHE A 132 -21.36 10.16 7.63
N ILE A 133 -22.68 10.16 7.48
CA ILE A 133 -23.34 10.68 6.26
C ILE A 133 -23.07 12.18 6.10
N LYS A 134 -23.15 12.98 7.18
CA LYS A 134 -22.81 14.40 7.16
C LYS A 134 -21.38 14.65 6.65
N LYS A 135 -20.40 13.87 7.13
CA LYS A 135 -19.01 13.94 6.63
C LYS A 135 -18.91 13.65 5.13
N LEU A 136 -19.64 12.65 4.62
CA LEU A 136 -19.68 12.34 3.19
C LEU A 136 -20.33 13.46 2.36
N LEU A 137 -21.47 13.98 2.81
CA LEU A 137 -22.15 15.10 2.15
C LEU A 137 -21.27 16.34 2.11
N HIS A 138 -20.60 16.67 3.19
CA HIS A 138 -19.65 17.77 3.27
C HIS A 138 -18.47 17.58 2.30
N HIS A 139 -17.88 16.37 2.24
CA HIS A 139 -16.81 16.05 1.29
C HIS A 139 -17.23 16.31 -0.15
N HIS A 140 -18.46 15.96 -0.50
CA HIS A 140 -19.02 16.18 -1.83
C HIS A 140 -19.59 17.60 -2.04
N GLN A 141 -19.37 18.54 -1.12
CA GLN A 141 -19.86 19.91 -1.20
C GLN A 141 -21.38 19.98 -1.40
N VAL A 142 -22.10 19.08 -0.75
CA VAL A 142 -23.56 19.16 -0.65
C VAL A 142 -23.87 20.08 0.53
N SER A 143 -24.80 21.04 0.35
CA SER A 143 -25.27 21.92 1.42
C SER A 143 -25.63 21.08 2.65
N VAL A 144 -25.05 21.38 3.81
CA VAL A 144 -25.19 20.57 5.02
C VAL A 144 -26.65 20.36 5.33
N LEU A 145 -27.13 19.15 5.12
CA LEU A 145 -28.41 18.67 5.56
C LEU A 145 -28.21 18.01 6.92
N ASP A 146 -29.01 18.35 7.90
CA ASP A 146 -29.16 17.53 9.08
C ASP A 146 -29.93 16.26 8.71
N GLY A 147 -29.94 15.25 9.53
CA GLY A 147 -30.69 14.03 9.19
C GLY A 147 -30.49 12.89 10.17
N VAL A 148 -31.09 11.79 9.83
CA VAL A 148 -31.17 10.60 10.68
C VAL A 148 -30.88 9.32 9.89
N THR A 149 -30.39 8.30 10.60
CA THR A 149 -30.24 6.95 10.07
C THR A 149 -31.11 5.95 10.81
N SER A 150 -31.41 4.83 10.16
CA SER A 150 -32.20 3.74 10.76
C SER A 150 -31.51 3.12 11.98
N ALA A 151 -30.18 2.99 11.95
CA ALA A 151 -29.40 2.47 13.06
C ALA A 151 -29.57 3.29 14.34
N GLU A 152 -29.56 4.64 14.24
CA GLU A 152 -29.73 5.52 15.40
C GLU A 152 -31.08 5.39 16.07
N TYR A 153 -32.14 5.04 15.31
CA TYR A 153 -33.51 4.94 15.81
C TYR A 153 -33.95 3.51 16.07
N GLY A 154 -33.17 2.52 15.69
CA GLY A 154 -33.53 1.10 15.81
C GLY A 154 -34.73 0.68 14.94
N VAL A 155 -35.09 1.50 13.93
CA VAL A 155 -36.24 1.26 13.04
C VAL A 155 -35.98 1.82 11.65
N SER A 156 -36.53 1.20 10.59
CA SER A 156 -36.25 1.53 9.21
C SER A 156 -37.35 2.29 8.47
N LYS A 157 -36.98 2.98 7.39
CA LYS A 157 -37.91 3.51 6.38
C LYS A 157 -38.67 2.38 5.69
N HIS A 158 -38.00 1.27 5.44
CA HIS A 158 -38.59 0.11 4.77
C HIS A 158 -39.83 -0.41 5.51
N MET A 159 -39.83 -0.32 6.83
CA MET A 159 -40.97 -0.64 7.67
C MET A 159 -41.97 0.53 7.85
N GLY A 160 -41.59 1.74 7.45
CA GLY A 160 -42.35 2.96 7.62
C GLY A 160 -42.16 3.64 8.99
N SER A 161 -41.73 2.90 9.99
CA SER A 161 -41.64 3.36 11.37
C SER A 161 -40.59 4.44 11.64
N LEU A 162 -39.55 4.55 10.81
CA LEU A 162 -38.56 5.61 10.96
C LEU A 162 -39.16 7.01 10.74
N TYR A 163 -40.09 7.16 9.78
CA TYR A 163 -40.75 8.45 9.51
C TYR A 163 -41.62 8.91 10.70
N GLU A 164 -42.23 7.98 11.41
CA GLU A 164 -43.08 8.24 12.59
C GLU A 164 -42.29 8.70 13.82
N LYS A 165 -40.99 8.35 13.87
CA LYS A 165 -40.07 8.73 14.96
C LYS A 165 -39.54 10.15 14.86
N ILE A 166 -39.59 10.77 13.67
CA ILE A 166 -38.99 12.08 13.44
C ILE A 166 -39.96 13.19 13.83
N GLU A 167 -39.74 13.82 14.98
CA GLU A 167 -40.62 14.85 15.56
C GLU A 167 -40.85 16.03 14.59
N LEU A 168 -39.85 16.42 13.82
CA LEU A 168 -39.94 17.54 12.87
C LEU A 168 -41.00 17.32 11.77
N LEU A 169 -41.31 16.07 11.44
CA LEU A 169 -42.33 15.69 10.44
C LEU A 169 -43.77 15.70 10.98
N LYS A 170 -43.90 15.59 12.29
CA LYS A 170 -45.22 15.61 12.93
C LYS A 170 -45.87 16.97 12.77
N GLN A 171 -47.12 17.00 12.35
CA GLN A 171 -47.93 18.22 12.18
C GLN A 171 -47.39 19.22 11.14
N ARG A 172 -46.46 18.83 10.29
CA ARG A 172 -45.92 19.69 9.22
C ARG A 172 -46.21 19.09 7.84
N LYS A 173 -46.31 19.96 6.84
CA LYS A 173 -46.28 19.50 5.46
C LYS A 173 -44.84 19.14 5.10
N TRP A 174 -44.64 17.96 4.53
CA TRP A 174 -43.31 17.53 4.12
C TRP A 174 -43.35 16.75 2.81
N ILE A 175 -42.21 16.82 2.10
CA ILE A 175 -42.00 16.23 0.80
C ILE A 175 -40.79 15.34 0.91
N HIS A 176 -40.92 14.04 0.58
CA HIS A 176 -39.80 13.10 0.55
C HIS A 176 -39.35 12.83 -0.89
N THR A 177 -38.04 12.87 -1.09
CA THR A 177 -37.39 12.59 -2.38
C THR A 177 -36.50 11.37 -2.22
N GLY A 178 -36.71 10.32 -3.00
CA GLY A 178 -35.93 9.09 -2.96
C GLY A 178 -36.09 8.23 -4.20
N ASP A 179 -35.33 7.13 -4.28
CA ASP A 179 -35.31 6.23 -5.43
C ASP A 179 -36.00 4.88 -5.19
N ASN A 180 -36.23 4.49 -3.93
CA ASN A 180 -36.82 3.23 -3.57
C ASN A 180 -38.36 3.30 -3.52
N GLU A 181 -39.03 2.60 -4.45
CA GLU A 181 -40.51 2.61 -4.55
C GLU A 181 -41.23 2.17 -3.28
N LEU A 182 -40.63 1.25 -2.50
CA LEU A 182 -41.28 0.80 -1.24
C LEU A 182 -40.95 1.76 -0.09
N ALA A 183 -39.67 1.93 0.25
CA ALA A 183 -39.23 2.70 1.40
C ALA A 183 -39.54 4.21 1.23
N ASP A 184 -39.15 4.82 0.09
CA ASP A 184 -39.20 6.27 -0.09
C ASP A 184 -40.56 6.74 -0.67
N ILE A 185 -41.29 5.88 -1.35
CA ILE A 185 -42.56 6.29 -1.96
C ILE A 185 -43.77 5.74 -1.20
N LYS A 186 -43.91 4.43 -1.09
CA LYS A 186 -45.08 3.84 -0.48
C LYS A 186 -45.14 4.13 1.03
N MET A 187 -44.01 3.89 1.75
CA MET A 187 -43.99 4.07 3.21
C MET A 187 -43.98 5.55 3.59
N ALA A 188 -43.29 6.42 2.87
CA ALA A 188 -43.34 7.86 3.09
C ALA A 188 -44.74 8.43 2.87
N LYS A 189 -45.44 8.01 1.81
CA LYS A 189 -46.88 8.40 1.61
C LYS A 189 -47.75 7.94 2.73
N ARG A 190 -47.58 6.69 3.23
CA ARG A 190 -48.33 6.16 4.35
C ARG A 190 -48.11 7.00 5.61
N ALA A 191 -46.90 7.53 5.80
CA ALA A 191 -46.57 8.41 6.91
C ALA A 191 -46.97 9.90 6.69
N GLY A 192 -47.67 10.22 5.57
CA GLY A 192 -48.24 11.53 5.30
C GLY A 192 -47.39 12.45 4.39
N ALA A 193 -46.36 11.93 3.75
CA ALA A 193 -45.52 12.69 2.83
C ALA A 193 -46.18 12.94 1.47
N GLN A 194 -45.85 14.09 0.85
CA GLN A 194 -45.78 14.17 -0.59
C GLN A 194 -44.45 13.56 -1.02
N VAL A 195 -44.40 12.92 -2.21
CA VAL A 195 -43.20 12.19 -2.62
C VAL A 195 -42.75 12.56 -4.01
N ARG A 196 -41.44 12.53 -4.21
CA ARG A 196 -40.77 12.69 -5.50
C ARG A 196 -39.91 11.45 -5.76
N LEU A 197 -40.21 10.67 -6.79
CA LEU A 197 -39.42 9.51 -7.21
C LEU A 197 -38.27 9.95 -8.09
N ILE A 198 -37.04 9.63 -7.70
CA ILE A 198 -35.85 9.78 -8.52
C ILE A 198 -35.60 8.48 -9.28
N LYS A 199 -35.72 8.50 -10.60
CA LYS A 199 -35.43 7.34 -11.43
C LYS A 199 -33.92 7.12 -11.49
N SER A 200 -33.40 6.22 -10.68
CA SER A 200 -32.01 5.80 -10.78
C SER A 200 -31.81 4.89 -11.99
N LYS A 201 -31.11 5.36 -13.03
CA LYS A 201 -30.61 4.47 -14.06
C LYS A 201 -29.49 3.63 -13.42
N LYS A 202 -29.76 2.35 -13.13
CA LYS A 202 -28.71 1.41 -12.68
C LYS A 202 -27.58 1.42 -13.71
N LYS A 203 -26.49 2.12 -13.40
CA LYS A 203 -25.28 2.01 -14.22
C LYS A 203 -24.80 0.57 -14.14
N LYS A 204 -24.62 -0.09 -15.28
CA LYS A 204 -23.86 -1.33 -15.34
C LYS A 204 -22.45 -0.99 -14.80
N ILE A 205 -22.09 -1.60 -13.67
CA ILE A 205 -20.75 -1.46 -13.14
C ILE A 205 -19.84 -2.15 -14.13
N ASN A 206 -19.14 -1.37 -14.92
CA ASN A 206 -18.13 -1.90 -15.82
C ASN A 206 -16.97 -2.40 -14.98
N LYS A 207 -16.52 -3.63 -15.25
CA LYS A 207 -15.23 -4.10 -14.73
C LYS A 207 -14.17 -3.04 -15.03
N LEU A 208 -13.29 -2.78 -14.07
CA LEU A 208 -12.18 -1.87 -14.26
C LEU A 208 -11.43 -2.28 -15.53
N LYS A 209 -11.52 -1.47 -16.57
CA LYS A 209 -10.76 -1.68 -17.81
C LYS A 209 -9.53 -0.81 -17.72
N ILE A 210 -8.38 -1.44 -17.54
CA ILE A 210 -7.10 -0.77 -17.69
C ILE A 210 -6.97 -0.35 -19.15
N LYS A 211 -6.88 0.95 -19.40
CA LYS A 211 -7.00 1.52 -20.74
C LYS A 211 -5.66 1.74 -21.45
N ASN A 212 -4.60 1.94 -20.68
CA ASN A 212 -3.29 2.28 -21.22
C ASN A 212 -2.17 1.73 -20.32
N ASP A 213 -0.94 1.89 -20.74
CA ASP A 213 0.23 1.36 -20.05
C ASP A 213 0.53 2.11 -18.74
N TYR A 214 0.20 3.40 -18.64
CA TYR A 214 0.33 4.16 -17.38
C TYR A 214 -0.59 3.60 -16.30
N GLU A 215 -1.85 3.33 -16.63
CA GLU A 215 -2.79 2.69 -15.69
C GLU A 215 -2.30 1.29 -15.26
N ARG A 216 -1.65 0.54 -16.17
CA ARG A 216 -1.04 -0.76 -15.84
C ARG A 216 0.11 -0.62 -14.86
N LEU A 217 1.00 0.34 -15.12
CA LEU A 217 2.14 0.64 -14.24
C LEU A 217 1.66 1.14 -12.88
N ALA A 218 0.67 2.06 -12.84
CA ALA A 218 0.06 2.52 -11.60
C ALA A 218 -0.54 1.36 -10.80
N PHE A 219 -1.22 0.42 -11.45
CA PHE A 219 -1.75 -0.77 -10.78
C PHE A 219 -0.63 -1.68 -10.20
N ILE A 220 0.47 -1.83 -10.93
CA ILE A 220 1.65 -2.57 -10.45
C ILE A 220 2.23 -1.89 -9.20
N ILE A 221 2.42 -0.58 -9.23
CA ILE A 221 2.98 0.19 -8.13
C ILE A 221 2.07 0.17 -6.90
N LEU A 222 0.76 0.34 -7.09
CA LEU A 222 -0.22 0.22 -6.01
C LEU A 222 -0.18 -1.19 -5.39
N SER A 223 -0.14 -2.24 -6.23
CA SER A 223 -0.05 -3.62 -5.76
C SER A 223 1.23 -3.87 -4.97
N PHE A 224 2.35 -3.29 -5.41
CA PHE A 224 3.62 -3.38 -4.70
C PHE A 224 3.58 -2.63 -3.37
N SER A 225 3.04 -1.42 -3.33
CA SER A 225 2.86 -0.66 -2.09
C SER A 225 1.99 -1.39 -1.07
N LEU A 226 0.87 -1.98 -1.51
CA LEU A 226 0.01 -2.81 -0.66
C LEU A 226 0.72 -4.07 -0.16
N PHE A 227 1.55 -4.68 -1.00
CA PHE A 227 2.35 -5.85 -0.62
C PHE A 227 3.41 -5.50 0.46
N ILE A 228 4.10 -4.36 0.33
CA ILE A 228 5.04 -3.85 1.32
C ILE A 228 4.31 -3.61 2.65
N LEU A 229 3.19 -2.90 2.63
CA LEU A 229 2.37 -2.62 3.80
C LEU A 229 1.90 -3.91 4.49
N LYS A 230 1.37 -4.86 3.72
CA LYS A 230 0.97 -6.18 4.23
C LYS A 230 2.12 -6.91 4.90
N THR A 231 3.31 -6.88 4.31
CA THR A 231 4.49 -7.54 4.86
C THR A 231 4.96 -6.86 6.15
N SER A 232 5.00 -5.54 6.18
CA SER A 232 5.30 -4.74 7.37
C SER A 232 4.38 -5.12 8.54
N ARG A 233 3.08 -5.12 8.32
CA ARG A 233 2.10 -5.50 9.35
C ARG A 233 2.25 -6.95 9.82
N LYS A 234 2.43 -7.88 8.88
CA LYS A 234 2.63 -9.31 9.19
C LYS A 234 3.90 -9.55 10.00
N LYS A 235 4.97 -8.85 9.69
CA LYS A 235 6.27 -8.97 10.38
C LYS A 235 6.38 -8.08 11.62
N LYS A 236 5.39 -7.24 11.90
CA LYS A 236 5.39 -6.25 12.98
C LYS A 236 6.59 -5.30 12.92
N CYS A 237 7.01 -4.93 11.71
CA CYS A 237 8.11 -4.01 11.44
C CYS A 237 7.55 -2.67 10.98
N ASN A 238 7.90 -1.61 11.68
CA ASN A 238 7.46 -0.26 11.33
C ASN A 238 8.51 0.51 10.51
N LYS A 239 9.76 0.09 10.56
CA LYS A 239 10.86 0.69 9.80
C LYS A 239 10.98 0.03 8.43
N ILE A 240 10.94 0.85 7.35
CA ILE A 240 11.04 0.38 5.98
C ILE A 240 12.13 1.18 5.26
N TYR A 241 13.13 0.47 4.75
CA TYR A 241 14.19 1.04 3.92
C TYR A 241 13.96 0.71 2.46
N PHE A 242 14.01 1.74 1.63
CA PHE A 242 13.97 1.63 0.17
C PHE A 242 15.38 1.82 -0.38
N PHE A 243 15.88 0.88 -1.18
CA PHE A 243 17.21 1.01 -1.75
C PHE A 243 17.26 2.10 -2.82
N THR A 244 18.42 2.74 -2.99
CA THR A 244 18.62 3.75 -4.03
C THR A 244 18.34 3.24 -5.44
N ARG A 245 18.18 4.19 -6.34
CA ARG A 245 17.65 4.09 -7.68
C ARG A 245 16.14 3.90 -7.63
N GLU A 246 15.61 2.75 -8.02
CA GLU A 246 14.17 2.47 -8.15
C GLU A 246 13.41 2.64 -6.82
N GLY A 247 14.07 2.41 -5.70
CA GLY A 247 13.48 2.57 -4.38
C GLY A 247 13.02 4.00 -4.06
N VAL A 248 13.62 5.02 -4.69
CA VAL A 248 13.18 6.43 -4.55
C VAL A 248 11.76 6.59 -5.07
N PHE A 249 11.48 6.05 -6.25
CA PHE A 249 10.15 6.08 -6.85
C PHE A 249 9.16 5.23 -6.05
N PHE A 250 9.55 4.05 -5.61
CA PHE A 250 8.70 3.19 -4.78
C PHE A 250 8.35 3.84 -3.44
N LYS A 251 9.33 4.48 -2.79
CA LYS A 251 9.09 5.22 -1.54
C LYS A 251 8.09 6.35 -1.74
N LYS A 252 8.27 7.19 -2.78
CA LYS A 252 7.33 8.29 -3.11
C LYS A 252 5.90 7.77 -3.18
N ASN A 253 5.67 6.68 -3.91
CA ASN A 253 4.34 6.11 -4.09
C ASN A 253 3.80 5.42 -2.82
N PHE A 254 4.67 4.77 -2.05
CA PHE A 254 4.28 4.18 -0.77
C PHE A 254 3.88 5.25 0.26
N ASP A 255 4.63 6.35 0.34
CA ASP A 255 4.30 7.48 1.21
C ASP A 255 3.00 8.15 0.77
N LEU A 256 2.75 8.28 -0.54
CA LEU A 256 1.45 8.76 -1.06
C LEU A 256 0.30 7.85 -0.61
N LEU A 257 0.47 6.52 -0.66
CA LEU A 257 -0.54 5.58 -0.16
C LEU A 257 -0.80 5.79 1.34
N LEU A 258 0.25 5.89 2.16
CA LEU A 258 0.10 6.12 3.60
C LEU A 258 -0.62 7.43 3.90
N ASN A 259 -0.31 8.50 3.16
CA ASN A 259 -0.91 9.83 3.33
C ASN A 259 -2.40 9.86 2.95
N GLN A 260 -2.87 8.96 2.08
CA GLN A 260 -4.30 8.86 1.75
C GLN A 260 -5.14 8.33 2.92
N ILE A 261 -4.53 7.60 3.84
CA ILE A 261 -5.18 7.00 5.01
C ILE A 261 -4.50 7.53 6.29
N PRO A 262 -4.64 8.83 6.58
CA PRO A 262 -3.95 9.45 7.70
C PRO A 262 -4.38 8.80 9.03
N ASN A 263 -3.43 8.65 9.93
CA ASN A 263 -3.60 8.12 11.29
C ASN A 263 -3.91 6.61 11.42
N ILE A 264 -4.01 5.85 10.34
CA ILE A 264 -4.20 4.39 10.45
C ILE A 264 -2.87 3.67 10.65
N PHE A 265 -1.79 4.15 10.01
CA PHE A 265 -0.45 3.57 10.13
C PHE A 265 0.60 4.61 10.61
N PRO A 266 0.36 5.33 11.74
CA PRO A 266 1.22 6.46 12.14
C PRO A 266 2.63 6.03 12.56
N SER A 267 2.82 4.77 12.91
CA SER A 267 4.12 4.23 13.35
C SER A 267 5.03 3.79 12.22
N ILE A 268 4.56 3.77 10.96
CA ILE A 268 5.39 3.36 9.83
C ILE A 268 6.30 4.52 9.44
N THR A 269 7.60 4.27 9.46
CA THR A 269 8.65 5.19 9.01
C THR A 269 9.33 4.65 7.77
N THR A 270 9.61 5.52 6.81
CA THR A 270 10.20 5.16 5.52
C THR A 270 11.47 5.96 5.27
N GLU A 271 12.54 5.31 4.87
CA GLU A 271 13.81 5.96 4.55
C GLU A 271 14.41 5.41 3.25
N ILE A 272 15.18 6.24 2.57
CA ILE A 272 16.05 5.78 1.50
C ILE A 272 17.34 5.28 2.11
N LEU A 273 17.68 4.02 1.85
CA LEU A 273 19.00 3.48 2.15
C LEU A 273 19.86 3.63 0.90
N PRO A 274 20.82 4.58 0.90
CA PRO A 274 21.70 4.78 -0.25
C PRO A 274 22.76 3.68 -0.31
N ILE A 275 22.37 2.55 -0.87
CA ILE A 275 23.19 1.36 -1.01
C ILE A 275 23.03 0.77 -2.41
N SER A 276 24.05 0.10 -2.91
CA SER A 276 24.04 -0.67 -4.14
C SER A 276 24.67 -2.04 -3.94
N ARG A 277 24.56 -2.90 -4.94
CA ARG A 277 25.27 -4.18 -4.96
C ARG A 277 26.77 -4.03 -4.79
N VAL A 278 27.37 -3.06 -5.52
CA VAL A 278 28.79 -2.76 -5.47
C VAL A 278 29.23 -2.28 -4.08
N ALA A 279 28.49 -1.33 -3.50
CA ALA A 279 28.81 -0.80 -2.18
C ALA A 279 28.65 -1.83 -1.06
N SER A 280 27.66 -2.74 -1.19
CA SER A 280 27.37 -3.74 -0.15
C SER A 280 28.22 -5.01 -0.26
N LEU A 281 28.81 -5.30 -1.43
CA LEU A 281 29.51 -6.57 -1.66
C LEU A 281 30.68 -6.77 -0.72
N ALA A 282 31.42 -5.70 -0.40
CA ALA A 282 32.54 -5.77 0.54
C ALA A 282 32.15 -6.27 1.95
N LEU A 283 30.85 -6.19 2.34
CA LEU A 283 30.38 -6.72 3.62
C LEU A 283 30.54 -8.24 3.73
N LYS A 284 30.56 -8.96 2.60
CA LYS A 284 30.79 -10.41 2.55
C LYS A 284 32.26 -10.80 2.75
N PHE A 285 33.17 -9.83 2.70
CA PHE A 285 34.60 -10.11 2.89
C PHE A 285 34.87 -10.59 4.31
N ASN A 286 35.48 -11.76 4.44
CA ASN A 286 35.93 -12.34 5.68
C ASN A 286 37.29 -12.99 5.46
N GLU A 287 38.32 -12.52 6.18
CA GLU A 287 39.68 -13.06 6.09
C GLU A 287 39.77 -14.55 6.41
N SER A 288 38.91 -15.04 7.33
CA SER A 288 38.94 -16.43 7.79
C SER A 288 38.35 -17.43 6.77
N ASP A 289 37.45 -16.98 5.92
CA ASP A 289 36.68 -17.84 5.01
C ASP A 289 37.15 -17.79 3.56
N GLU A 290 38.37 -17.34 3.31
CA GLU A 290 39.07 -17.46 2.02
C GLU A 290 38.25 -16.97 0.81
N PHE A 291 37.54 -15.85 0.90
CA PHE A 291 36.69 -15.30 -0.19
C PHE A 291 35.49 -16.17 -0.59
N LEU A 292 35.15 -17.21 0.17
CA LEU A 292 33.96 -18.03 -0.07
C LEU A 292 32.68 -17.18 -0.10
N GLY A 293 32.67 -16.06 0.60
CA GLY A 293 31.56 -15.08 0.58
C GLY A 293 31.26 -14.48 -0.79
N PHE A 294 32.17 -14.55 -1.76
CA PHE A 294 32.00 -14.02 -3.11
C PHE A 294 31.59 -15.06 -4.15
N ASN A 295 31.52 -16.33 -3.81
CA ASN A 295 31.25 -17.41 -4.76
C ASN A 295 29.95 -17.21 -5.57
N ASP A 296 28.91 -16.67 -4.98
CA ASP A 296 27.66 -16.37 -5.68
C ASP A 296 27.85 -15.27 -6.74
N ALA A 297 28.63 -14.24 -6.44
CA ALA A 297 28.97 -13.19 -7.41
C ALA A 297 29.89 -13.72 -8.52
N LEU A 298 30.92 -14.49 -8.16
CA LEU A 298 31.83 -15.10 -9.12
C LEU A 298 31.12 -16.10 -10.04
N THR A 299 30.21 -16.90 -9.50
CA THR A 299 29.38 -17.83 -10.29
C THR A 299 28.47 -17.08 -11.26
N GLN A 300 27.93 -15.92 -10.85
CA GLN A 300 27.04 -15.12 -11.67
C GLN A 300 27.76 -14.40 -12.81
N TYR A 301 28.94 -13.82 -12.55
CA TYR A 301 29.61 -12.88 -13.45
C TYR A 301 30.91 -13.39 -14.04
N GLY A 302 31.38 -14.55 -13.59
CA GLY A 302 32.61 -15.18 -14.02
C GLY A 302 33.79 -14.93 -13.06
N TYR A 303 34.79 -15.77 -13.20
CA TYR A 303 35.99 -15.81 -12.34
C TYR A 303 37.14 -14.93 -12.84
N GLY A 304 36.91 -14.09 -13.84
CA GLY A 304 37.97 -13.20 -14.40
C GLY A 304 38.37 -12.13 -13.37
N VAL A 305 39.69 -11.85 -13.30
CA VAL A 305 40.26 -10.83 -12.40
C VAL A 305 39.67 -9.44 -12.67
N SER A 306 39.54 -9.05 -13.95
CA SER A 306 38.90 -7.77 -14.31
C SER A 306 37.48 -7.66 -13.80
N THR A 307 36.68 -8.72 -13.95
CA THR A 307 35.30 -8.77 -13.42
C THR A 307 35.29 -8.61 -11.90
N PHE A 308 36.20 -9.29 -11.19
CA PHE A 308 36.31 -9.20 -9.74
C PHE A 308 36.68 -7.78 -9.28
N LEU A 309 37.65 -7.14 -9.91
CA LEU A 309 38.04 -5.75 -9.62
C LEU A 309 36.87 -4.79 -9.85
N SER A 310 36.11 -4.98 -10.93
CA SER A 310 34.94 -4.14 -11.24
C SER A 310 33.84 -4.21 -10.19
N PHE A 311 33.70 -5.33 -9.49
CA PHE A 311 32.76 -5.45 -8.36
C PHE A 311 33.04 -4.44 -7.25
N PHE A 312 34.28 -4.01 -7.11
CA PHE A 312 34.70 -3.05 -6.09
C PHE A 312 35.05 -1.68 -6.65
N HIS A 313 34.90 -1.45 -7.94
CA HIS A 313 35.42 -0.26 -8.62
C HIS A 313 36.92 -0.01 -8.32
N LEU A 314 37.70 -1.05 -8.48
CA LEU A 314 39.15 -1.05 -8.26
C LEU A 314 39.95 -1.35 -9.56
N ASP A 315 39.28 -1.38 -10.71
CA ASP A 315 39.84 -1.70 -12.02
C ASP A 315 41.05 -0.79 -12.36
N ASP A 316 40.88 0.52 -12.17
CA ASP A 316 41.89 1.48 -12.49
C ASP A 316 43.12 1.40 -11.56
N CYS A 317 42.91 0.99 -10.31
CA CYS A 317 43.95 0.92 -9.30
C CYS A 317 44.82 -0.34 -9.38
N TYR A 318 44.25 -1.42 -9.91
CA TYR A 318 44.86 -2.77 -9.89
C TYR A 318 44.81 -3.45 -11.24
N SER A 319 44.80 -2.70 -12.33
CA SER A 319 44.75 -3.23 -13.71
C SER A 319 45.89 -4.20 -14.05
N GLU A 320 47.09 -4.03 -13.46
CA GLU A 320 48.21 -4.95 -13.63
C GLU A 320 47.91 -6.39 -13.20
N LEU A 321 47.01 -6.58 -12.20
CA LEU A 321 46.62 -7.90 -11.73
C LEU A 321 45.87 -8.70 -12.80
N THR A 322 45.21 -8.03 -13.75
CA THR A 322 44.46 -8.67 -14.85
C THR A 322 45.34 -9.38 -15.85
N THR A 323 46.57 -8.93 -16.01
CA THR A 323 47.56 -9.54 -16.89
C THR A 323 48.47 -10.53 -16.16
N LYS A 324 48.59 -10.38 -14.84
CA LYS A 324 49.45 -11.19 -13.99
C LYS A 324 48.84 -12.50 -13.57
N TYR A 325 47.52 -12.55 -13.35
CA TYR A 325 46.79 -13.72 -12.85
C TYR A 325 45.70 -14.15 -13.81
N HIS A 326 45.55 -15.49 -13.98
CA HIS A 326 44.62 -16.08 -14.94
C HIS A 326 43.13 -15.86 -14.50
N ASP A 327 42.85 -16.10 -13.25
CA ASP A 327 41.53 -15.91 -12.67
C ASP A 327 41.61 -15.53 -11.18
N VAL A 328 40.46 -15.35 -10.53
CA VAL A 328 40.37 -14.93 -9.13
C VAL A 328 40.97 -15.99 -8.20
N ASN A 329 40.87 -17.27 -8.50
CA ASN A 329 41.44 -18.33 -7.65
C ASN A 329 42.97 -18.29 -7.70
N ASP A 330 43.52 -18.10 -8.90
CA ASP A 330 44.97 -17.91 -9.11
C ASP A 330 45.44 -16.68 -8.37
N LEU A 331 44.78 -15.52 -8.53
CA LEU A 331 45.10 -14.29 -7.82
C LEU A 331 45.09 -14.49 -6.28
N LEU A 332 44.08 -15.16 -5.74
CA LEU A 332 43.95 -15.38 -4.31
C LEU A 332 44.92 -16.42 -3.76
N SER A 333 45.49 -17.29 -4.61
CA SER A 333 46.56 -18.21 -4.20
C SER A 333 47.89 -17.46 -3.94
N HIS A 334 48.06 -16.25 -4.52
CA HIS A 334 49.28 -15.43 -4.40
C HIS A 334 49.14 -14.30 -3.37
N ARG A 335 48.58 -14.59 -2.17
CA ARG A 335 48.34 -13.59 -1.10
C ARG A 335 49.59 -12.86 -0.61
N ASN A 336 50.80 -13.42 -0.84
CA ASN A 336 52.04 -12.79 -0.47
C ASN A 336 52.52 -11.71 -1.45
N ASP A 337 51.91 -11.65 -2.63
CA ASP A 337 52.17 -10.58 -3.59
C ASP A 337 51.80 -9.22 -3.01
N PRO A 338 52.66 -8.20 -3.04
CA PRO A 338 52.38 -6.88 -2.50
C PRO A 338 51.14 -6.21 -3.05
N LEU A 339 50.84 -6.38 -4.36
CA LEU A 339 49.65 -5.81 -4.99
C LEU A 339 48.39 -6.52 -4.56
N VAL A 340 48.44 -7.86 -4.39
CA VAL A 340 47.29 -8.64 -3.84
C VAL A 340 47.02 -8.24 -2.39
N LYS A 341 48.07 -8.03 -1.57
CA LYS A 341 47.89 -7.52 -0.19
C LYS A 341 47.23 -6.15 -0.17
N GLN A 342 47.63 -5.24 -1.06
CA GLN A 342 47.03 -3.91 -1.19
C GLN A 342 45.55 -3.99 -1.63
N LEU A 343 45.25 -4.86 -2.59
CA LEU A 343 43.86 -5.11 -3.03
C LEU A 343 42.99 -5.61 -1.87
N ILE A 344 43.46 -6.62 -1.12
CA ILE A 344 42.74 -7.15 0.06
C ILE A 344 42.46 -6.03 1.04
N LYS A 345 43.48 -5.24 1.40
CA LYS A 345 43.33 -4.09 2.29
C LYS A 345 42.31 -3.08 1.77
N SER A 346 42.31 -2.80 0.47
CA SER A 346 41.35 -1.88 -0.15
C SER A 346 39.90 -2.39 -0.03
N ILE A 347 39.68 -3.71 -0.12
CA ILE A 347 38.35 -4.33 0.09
C ILE A 347 37.93 -4.24 1.55
N GLU A 348 38.85 -4.50 2.50
CA GLU A 348 38.61 -4.33 3.93
C GLU A 348 38.26 -2.89 4.31
N ASP A 349 38.99 -1.92 3.76
CA ASP A 349 38.70 -0.51 4.00
C ASP A 349 37.32 -0.10 3.43
N LYS A 350 36.91 -0.65 2.28
CA LYS A 350 35.54 -0.49 1.77
C LYS A 350 34.51 -1.09 2.72
N LYS A 351 34.75 -2.30 3.22
CA LYS A 351 33.88 -2.94 4.21
C LYS A 351 33.70 -2.03 5.43
N LYS A 352 34.81 -1.55 6.04
CA LYS A 352 34.79 -0.64 7.20
C LYS A 352 34.00 0.64 6.91
N ARG A 353 34.19 1.26 5.75
CA ARG A 353 33.44 2.47 5.35
C ARG A 353 31.95 2.20 5.23
N THR A 354 31.55 1.05 4.66
CA THR A 354 30.15 0.65 4.55
C THR A 354 29.55 0.38 5.94
N GLU A 355 30.25 -0.31 6.82
CA GLU A 355 29.81 -0.57 8.20
C GLU A 355 29.67 0.73 9.01
N ASN A 356 30.65 1.64 8.91
CA ASN A 356 30.58 2.95 9.56
C ASN A 356 29.38 3.79 9.07
N PHE A 357 29.11 3.77 7.76
CA PHE A 357 27.92 4.42 7.21
C PHE A 357 26.64 3.82 7.79
N LEU A 358 26.47 2.49 7.79
CA LEU A 358 25.28 1.82 8.32
C LEU A 358 25.09 2.10 9.81
N THR A 359 26.19 2.15 10.57
CA THR A 359 26.18 2.53 11.98
C THR A 359 25.76 4.00 12.18
N SER A 360 26.26 4.90 11.33
CA SER A 360 25.96 6.35 11.43
C SER A 360 24.50 6.70 11.19
N ILE A 361 23.77 5.85 10.48
CA ILE A 361 22.32 5.99 10.22
C ILE A 361 21.47 5.09 11.12
N GLU A 362 22.09 4.47 12.14
CA GLU A 362 21.41 3.55 13.06
C GLU A 362 20.61 2.43 12.36
N PHE A 363 21.16 1.89 11.25
CA PHE A 363 20.47 0.93 10.40
C PHE A 363 19.98 -0.31 11.15
N ASP A 364 20.75 -0.76 12.16
CA ASP A 364 20.44 -1.94 12.97
C ASP A 364 19.84 -1.58 14.36
N SER A 365 19.19 -0.43 14.50
CA SER A 365 18.58 -0.02 15.79
C SER A 365 17.27 -0.74 16.09
N GLU A 366 16.52 -1.12 15.05
CA GLU A 366 15.21 -1.77 15.15
C GLU A 366 14.94 -2.75 14.01
N PRO A 367 13.99 -3.70 14.19
CA PRO A 367 13.57 -4.60 13.13
C PRO A 367 13.03 -3.84 11.90
N SER A 368 13.55 -4.16 10.72
CA SER A 368 13.25 -3.44 9.50
C SER A 368 12.84 -4.35 8.35
N ILE A 369 12.15 -3.75 7.38
CA ILE A 369 11.88 -4.31 6.06
C ILE A 369 12.70 -3.54 5.04
N ILE A 370 13.24 -4.24 4.05
CA ILE A 370 13.90 -3.63 2.92
C ILE A 370 13.07 -3.80 1.65
N VAL A 371 13.15 -2.82 0.78
CA VAL A 371 12.38 -2.76 -0.48
C VAL A 371 13.33 -2.48 -1.64
N ASP A 372 13.23 -3.30 -2.67
CA ASP A 372 14.02 -3.17 -3.89
C ASP A 372 13.23 -3.67 -5.10
N ILE A 373 13.63 -3.27 -6.31
CA ILE A 373 13.02 -3.79 -7.54
C ILE A 373 13.25 -5.32 -7.68
N GLY A 374 14.40 -5.81 -7.30
CA GLY A 374 14.81 -7.22 -7.40
C GLY A 374 16.28 -7.29 -7.88
N TRP A 375 16.78 -8.33 -8.58
CA TRP A 375 15.96 -9.47 -9.10
C TRP A 375 16.31 -10.77 -8.37
N ARG A 376 17.35 -10.76 -7.55
CA ARG A 376 17.78 -11.90 -6.73
C ARG A 376 17.99 -11.53 -5.26
N GLY A 377 17.90 -10.23 -4.94
CA GLY A 377 18.07 -9.76 -3.58
C GLY A 377 19.49 -9.91 -3.03
N SER A 378 20.53 -9.77 -3.90
CA SER A 378 21.94 -9.87 -3.51
C SER A 378 22.35 -8.80 -2.51
N ILE A 379 21.79 -7.59 -2.58
CA ILE A 379 22.07 -6.54 -1.59
C ILE A 379 21.60 -6.98 -0.19
N GLN A 380 20.43 -7.63 -0.09
CA GLN A 380 19.97 -8.21 1.18
C GLN A 380 20.95 -9.27 1.68
N ASP A 381 21.40 -10.18 0.83
CA ASP A 381 22.35 -11.23 1.22
C ASP A 381 23.66 -10.61 1.73
N ASN A 382 24.16 -9.55 1.08
CA ASN A 382 25.34 -8.82 1.51
C ASN A 382 25.13 -8.14 2.88
N LEU A 383 23.99 -7.50 3.10
CA LEU A 383 23.66 -6.88 4.38
C LEU A 383 23.50 -7.91 5.49
N MET A 384 22.91 -9.07 5.18
CA MET A 384 22.69 -10.15 6.16
C MET A 384 23.95 -10.94 6.50
N SER A 385 25.05 -10.79 5.75
CA SER A 385 26.34 -11.41 6.09
C SER A 385 27.00 -10.80 7.34
N ARG A 386 26.53 -9.63 7.81
CA ARG A 386 27.00 -9.01 9.05
C ARG A 386 26.51 -9.78 10.27
N LYS A 387 27.28 -9.78 11.35
CA LYS A 387 26.93 -10.47 12.61
C LYS A 387 25.63 -9.96 13.23
N ASN A 388 25.44 -8.64 13.19
CA ASN A 388 24.22 -8.00 13.72
C ASN A 388 23.41 -7.47 12.55
N ASN A 389 22.26 -8.07 12.29
CA ASN A 389 21.31 -7.55 11.31
C ASN A 389 19.89 -7.69 11.85
N TYR A 390 19.08 -6.68 11.63
CA TYR A 390 17.69 -6.61 12.07
C TYR A 390 16.71 -6.67 10.88
N ILE A 391 17.20 -7.05 9.69
CA ILE A 391 16.35 -7.23 8.49
C ILE A 391 15.44 -8.42 8.68
N GLN A 392 14.14 -8.16 8.82
CA GLN A 392 13.12 -9.19 9.00
C GLN A 392 12.61 -9.74 7.68
N HIS A 393 12.60 -8.92 6.62
CA HIS A 393 12.13 -9.33 5.31
C HIS A 393 12.55 -8.38 4.19
N GLY A 394 12.74 -8.93 2.98
CA GLY A 394 12.91 -8.18 1.74
C GLY A 394 11.66 -8.28 0.86
N CYS A 395 11.15 -7.14 0.46
CA CYS A 395 10.03 -6.99 -0.46
C CYS A 395 10.54 -6.62 -1.85
N TYR A 396 10.24 -7.43 -2.84
CA TYR A 396 10.72 -7.28 -4.21
C TYR A 396 9.56 -7.15 -5.20
N LEU A 397 9.77 -6.42 -6.28
CA LEU A 397 8.83 -6.39 -7.38
C LEU A 397 8.80 -7.77 -8.08
N GLY A 398 9.97 -8.34 -8.35
CA GLY A 398 10.12 -9.67 -8.91
C GLY A 398 11.39 -10.40 -8.45
N LEU A 399 11.36 -11.73 -8.43
CA LEU A 399 12.51 -12.58 -8.08
C LEU A 399 12.76 -13.64 -9.16
N PHE A 400 13.95 -13.60 -9.77
CA PHE A 400 14.46 -14.66 -10.62
C PHE A 400 15.04 -15.82 -9.80
N ASP A 401 15.40 -16.91 -10.48
CA ASP A 401 16.04 -18.05 -9.85
C ASP A 401 17.30 -17.61 -9.08
N PHE A 402 17.42 -18.08 -7.84
CA PHE A 402 18.59 -17.82 -7.02
C PHE A 402 19.79 -18.63 -7.50
N TYR A 403 20.97 -18.05 -7.38
CA TYR A 403 22.21 -18.77 -7.59
C TYR A 403 22.57 -19.64 -6.39
N PRO A 404 23.41 -20.68 -6.56
CA PRO A 404 23.96 -21.42 -5.45
C PRO A 404 24.58 -20.49 -4.39
N GLY A 405 24.26 -20.71 -3.13
CA GLY A 405 24.70 -19.84 -2.01
C GLY A 405 23.78 -18.66 -1.69
N GLN A 406 22.81 -18.32 -2.56
CA GLN A 406 21.81 -17.31 -2.24
C GLN A 406 20.65 -17.90 -1.44
N SER A 407 20.18 -17.16 -0.44
CA SER A 407 19.05 -17.58 0.39
C SER A 407 17.72 -17.03 -0.10
N GLY A 408 16.71 -17.88 -0.20
CA GLY A 408 15.31 -17.48 -0.38
C GLY A 408 14.62 -17.10 0.94
N GLN A 409 15.28 -17.31 2.07
CA GLN A 409 14.71 -16.93 3.37
C GLN A 409 14.49 -15.43 3.45
N ASN A 410 13.35 -15.07 4.03
CA ASN A 410 12.98 -13.65 4.24
C ASN A 410 12.97 -12.80 2.96
N LYS A 411 12.71 -13.39 1.80
CA LYS A 411 12.49 -12.69 0.52
C LYS A 411 11.14 -13.07 -0.05
N SER A 412 10.43 -12.10 -0.59
CA SER A 412 9.22 -12.38 -1.39
C SER A 412 8.97 -11.26 -2.39
N SER A 413 8.21 -11.56 -3.42
CA SER A 413 7.90 -10.63 -4.51
C SER A 413 6.42 -10.64 -4.85
N VAL A 414 5.98 -9.60 -5.58
CA VAL A 414 4.56 -9.38 -5.87
C VAL A 414 4.17 -9.79 -7.28
N ILE A 415 5.03 -9.56 -8.31
CA ILE A 415 4.67 -9.83 -9.70
C ILE A 415 5.02 -11.26 -10.09
N PHE A 416 6.26 -11.68 -9.86
CA PHE A 416 6.72 -13.01 -10.15
C PHE A 416 7.80 -13.48 -9.18
N ASP A 417 7.83 -14.78 -8.92
CA ASP A 417 8.86 -15.44 -8.11
C ASP A 417 9.20 -16.79 -8.76
N ASN A 418 10.29 -16.81 -9.51
CA ASN A 418 10.72 -17.99 -10.23
C ASN A 418 11.13 -19.15 -9.30
N ASN A 419 11.41 -18.86 -8.03
CA ASN A 419 11.79 -19.87 -7.06
C ASN A 419 10.57 -20.62 -6.48
N ARG A 420 9.37 -20.01 -6.56
CA ARG A 420 8.13 -20.53 -5.98
C ARG A 420 7.11 -21.00 -7.00
N PHE A 421 7.06 -20.34 -8.17
CA PHE A 421 6.05 -20.64 -9.19
C PHE A 421 6.61 -21.49 -10.32
N ARG A 422 5.75 -22.37 -10.89
CA ARG A 422 6.12 -23.19 -12.06
C ARG A 422 6.33 -22.36 -13.32
N GLN A 423 5.54 -21.30 -13.50
CA GLN A 423 5.68 -20.40 -14.64
C GLN A 423 6.87 -19.47 -14.40
N LYS A 424 7.90 -19.61 -15.23
CA LYS A 424 9.12 -18.82 -15.15
C LYS A 424 9.00 -17.54 -15.97
N TRP A 425 9.40 -16.44 -15.37
CA TRP A 425 9.59 -15.19 -16.07
C TRP A 425 11.00 -15.11 -16.65
N THR A 426 11.13 -14.42 -17.78
CA THR A 426 12.42 -14.21 -18.46
C THR A 426 12.90 -12.80 -18.25
N MET A 427 14.18 -12.52 -18.57
CA MET A 427 14.78 -11.20 -18.48
C MET A 427 14.17 -10.15 -19.43
N LYS A 428 13.27 -10.57 -20.36
CA LYS A 428 12.57 -9.62 -21.24
C LYS A 428 11.69 -8.68 -20.42
N GLY A 429 11.86 -7.38 -20.61
CA GLY A 429 11.12 -6.34 -19.89
C GLY A 429 11.78 -5.84 -18.60
N VAL A 430 12.81 -6.51 -18.08
CA VAL A 430 13.56 -6.05 -16.89
C VAL A 430 14.18 -4.68 -17.14
N ALA A 431 14.89 -4.51 -18.27
CA ALA A 431 15.51 -3.24 -18.64
C ALA A 431 14.47 -2.10 -18.74
N PHE A 432 13.28 -2.41 -19.26
CA PHE A 432 12.17 -1.43 -19.29
C PHE A 432 11.74 -1.02 -17.88
N MET A 433 11.51 -1.97 -16.98
CA MET A 433 11.12 -1.67 -15.60
C MET A 433 12.21 -0.91 -14.85
N GLU A 434 13.46 -1.31 -14.97
CA GLU A 434 14.61 -0.57 -14.40
C GLU A 434 14.68 0.85 -14.93
N THR A 435 14.44 1.04 -16.22
CA THR A 435 14.41 2.38 -16.83
C THR A 435 13.27 3.23 -16.28
N VAL A 436 12.04 2.69 -16.29
CA VAL A 436 10.84 3.43 -15.87
C VAL A 436 10.89 3.84 -14.39
N PHE A 437 11.41 2.97 -13.53
CA PHE A 437 11.43 3.21 -12.09
C PHE A 437 12.73 3.82 -11.57
N ASN A 438 13.71 4.02 -12.43
CA ASN A 438 15.04 4.56 -12.05
C ASN A 438 14.93 5.97 -11.45
N ALA A 439 15.89 6.30 -10.58
CA ALA A 439 16.09 7.65 -10.08
C ALA A 439 17.36 8.26 -10.67
N LEU A 440 17.42 9.59 -10.67
CA LEU A 440 18.49 10.37 -11.32
C LEU A 440 19.86 10.31 -10.62
N ASP A 441 19.87 9.80 -9.41
CA ASP A 441 20.97 9.99 -8.46
C ASP A 441 22.19 9.10 -8.67
N GLY A 442 22.27 8.30 -9.71
CA GLY A 442 23.38 7.37 -9.95
C GLY A 442 23.56 6.28 -8.87
N SER A 443 24.38 5.27 -9.18
CA SER A 443 24.63 4.15 -8.25
C SER A 443 25.66 4.53 -7.19
N VAL A 444 25.43 4.13 -5.94
CA VAL A 444 26.41 4.27 -4.84
C VAL A 444 27.56 3.29 -5.08
N VAL A 445 28.79 3.78 -5.08
CA VAL A 445 29.98 2.97 -5.32
C VAL A 445 30.87 2.81 -4.07
N ASP A 446 30.78 3.75 -3.14
CA ASP A 446 31.56 3.76 -1.90
C ASP A 446 30.95 4.77 -0.90
N TYR A 447 31.60 4.93 0.26
CA TYR A 447 31.26 5.94 1.25
C TYR A 447 32.51 6.74 1.66
N VAL A 448 32.34 8.07 1.81
CA VAL A 448 33.38 8.98 2.27
C VAL A 448 32.81 9.84 3.39
N ASN A 449 33.42 9.83 4.57
CA ASN A 449 32.94 10.55 5.74
C ASN A 449 31.46 10.26 6.04
N ASN A 450 31.07 8.99 5.99
CA ASN A 450 29.72 8.49 6.19
C ASN A 450 28.68 9.07 5.19
N LYS A 451 29.12 9.51 4.01
CA LYS A 451 28.24 9.97 2.93
C LYS A 451 28.42 9.07 1.70
N PRO A 452 27.34 8.75 0.98
CA PRO A 452 27.43 7.93 -0.23
C PRO A 452 28.20 8.64 -1.34
N LYS A 453 29.23 7.98 -1.87
CA LYS A 453 29.89 8.36 -3.12
C LYS A 453 29.17 7.70 -4.27
N ARG A 454 28.71 8.48 -5.25
CA ARG A 454 27.94 7.99 -6.40
C ARG A 454 28.78 8.06 -7.68
N LYS A 455 28.48 7.14 -8.59
CA LYS A 455 29.00 7.20 -9.96
C LYS A 455 28.01 8.01 -10.80
N GLU A 456 28.43 9.12 -11.36
CA GLU A 456 27.63 9.88 -12.31
C GLU A 456 27.50 9.11 -13.62
N ASN A 457 26.27 8.96 -14.10
CA ASN A 457 26.01 8.38 -15.40
C ASN A 457 25.30 9.44 -16.26
N TYR A 458 26.10 10.16 -17.06
CA TYR A 458 25.59 11.26 -17.89
C TYR A 458 24.52 10.81 -18.88
N ALA A 459 24.58 9.58 -19.39
CA ALA A 459 23.55 9.04 -20.29
C ALA A 459 22.20 8.80 -19.55
N GLU A 460 22.23 8.46 -18.27
CA GLU A 460 21.01 8.36 -17.44
C GLU A 460 20.41 9.74 -17.15
N ILE A 461 21.24 10.77 -16.99
CA ILE A 461 20.79 12.15 -16.71
C ILE A 461 20.07 12.75 -17.91
N GLU A 462 20.53 12.50 -19.13
CA GLU A 462 19.93 13.05 -20.35
C GLU A 462 18.56 12.43 -20.66
N ASN A 463 18.39 11.14 -20.38
CA ASN A 463 17.10 10.43 -20.49
C ASN A 463 16.13 10.75 -19.34
N SER A 464 16.59 11.39 -18.29
CA SER A 464 15.88 11.57 -17.03
C SER A 464 14.71 12.55 -17.10
N LYS A 465 14.75 13.55 -17.97
CA LYS A 465 13.64 14.51 -18.11
C LYS A 465 12.35 13.84 -18.59
N HIS A 466 12.47 12.86 -19.50
CA HIS A 466 11.33 12.08 -19.96
C HIS A 466 10.81 11.11 -18.89
N LEU A 467 11.73 10.57 -18.05
CA LEU A 467 11.35 9.67 -16.95
C LEU A 467 10.54 10.37 -15.87
N ILE A 468 10.89 11.61 -15.49
CA ILE A 468 10.12 12.36 -14.50
C ILE A 468 8.69 12.56 -14.96
N VAL A 469 8.48 13.02 -16.21
CA VAL A 469 7.15 13.22 -16.79
C VAL A 469 6.36 11.91 -16.80
N MET A 470 7.01 10.80 -17.11
CA MET A 470 6.39 9.48 -17.14
C MET A 470 6.03 8.99 -15.73
N GLN A 471 6.92 9.19 -14.75
CA GLN A 471 6.69 8.84 -13.34
C GLN A 471 5.60 9.69 -12.69
N ASP A 472 5.49 10.95 -13.05
CA ASP A 472 4.42 11.84 -12.55
C ASP A 472 3.07 11.53 -13.20
N ALA A 473 3.05 10.87 -14.36
CA ALA A 473 1.83 10.41 -15.03
C ALA A 473 1.32 9.04 -14.51
N ILE A 474 2.16 8.28 -13.82
CA ILE A 474 1.82 7.01 -13.16
C ILE A 474 1.21 7.29 -11.79
#